data_51fc82ba59ceea2a49f0bf0028ecef4b
#
_entry.id   51fc82ba59ceea2a49f0bf0028ecef4b
#
_cell.length_a   1.000
_cell.length_b   1.000
_cell.length_c   1.000
_cell.angle_alpha   90.00
_cell.angle_beta   90.00
_cell.angle_gamma   90.00
#
_symmetry.space_group_name_H-M   'P 1'
#
loop_
_entity.id
_entity.type
_entity.pdbx_description
1 polymer ?
#
loop_
_entity_poly.entity_id
_entity_poly.type
_entity_poly.pdbx_seq_one_letter_code
_entity_poly.pdbx_strand_id
1 'polypeptide(L)'
;MAAFLETADLSGKKIVPFCSFGSGGLDTSIRDLKEKLPGVEILPGYGVRKARLEAMPAEVDNFLKASGFIKGEYTKLPDFTEQHAVSEEESAIFDTAVGDYPMIKAKATTVASRAIPGGTEYFFTAANLPREGAAPDEPAGEIKAVTEREKSELASTSEREQARPEVKVYVTVLEGQAPEFTQVLR
;
A
#
# COMPACT_ATOMS: atom_id res chain seq x y z
N MET A 1 1.58 16.87 -13.17
CA MET A 1 2.97 16.35 -13.00
C MET A 1 3.61 15.96 -14.34
N ALA A 2 2.97 15.19 -15.23
CA ALA A 2 3.56 14.80 -16.52
C ALA A 2 4.06 16.02 -17.34
N ALA A 3 3.23 17.03 -17.56
CA ALA A 3 3.60 18.24 -18.29
C ALA A 3 4.82 18.98 -17.69
N PHE A 4 4.98 18.99 -16.37
CA PHE A 4 6.16 19.58 -15.72
C PHE A 4 7.42 18.76 -16.03
N LEU A 5 7.35 17.43 -15.97
CA LEU A 5 8.48 16.56 -16.25
C LEU A 5 8.94 16.61 -17.72
N GLU A 6 8.02 16.92 -18.63
CA GLU A 6 8.30 17.09 -20.07
C GLU A 6 8.98 18.42 -20.41
N THR A 7 8.79 19.45 -19.59
CA THR A 7 9.27 20.82 -19.86
C THR A 7 10.43 21.27 -18.99
N ALA A 8 10.65 20.64 -17.83
CA ALA A 8 11.70 20.99 -16.91
C ALA A 8 13.05 20.39 -17.32
N ASP A 9 14.10 21.19 -17.34
CA ASP A 9 15.47 20.68 -17.45
C ASP A 9 15.91 20.11 -16.10
N LEU A 10 15.89 18.78 -16.02
CA LEU A 10 16.29 18.01 -14.85
C LEU A 10 17.67 17.38 -14.98
N SER A 11 18.45 17.78 -16.01
CA SER A 11 19.78 17.25 -16.27
C SER A 11 20.70 17.50 -15.07
N GLY A 12 21.36 16.43 -14.60
CA GLY A 12 22.27 16.46 -13.45
C GLY A 12 21.60 16.73 -12.09
N LYS A 13 20.25 16.76 -12.03
CA LYS A 13 19.52 16.89 -10.77
C LYS A 13 19.33 15.55 -10.10
N LYS A 14 19.25 15.58 -8.76
CA LYS A 14 18.80 14.46 -7.93
C LYS A 14 17.37 14.71 -7.49
N ILE A 15 16.52 13.75 -7.70
CA ILE A 15 15.09 13.86 -7.35
C ILE A 15 14.80 13.00 -6.13
N VAL A 16 14.20 13.61 -5.11
CA VAL A 16 13.64 12.93 -3.94
C VAL A 16 12.13 12.97 -4.05
N PRO A 17 11.46 11.86 -4.34
CA PRO A 17 10.01 11.84 -4.44
C PRO A 17 9.35 11.97 -3.07
N PHE A 18 8.37 12.87 -2.96
CA PHE A 18 7.46 12.95 -1.82
C PHE A 18 6.04 12.79 -2.33
N CYS A 19 5.26 11.91 -1.72
CA CYS A 19 3.86 11.77 -2.10
C CYS A 19 2.96 11.35 -0.95
N SER A 20 1.69 11.74 -1.03
CA SER A 20 0.60 11.06 -0.33
C SER A 20 -0.05 10.09 -1.31
N PHE A 21 -0.45 8.92 -0.85
CA PHE A 21 -1.02 7.91 -1.73
C PHE A 21 -2.16 7.13 -1.07
N GLY A 22 -3.07 6.64 -1.89
CA GLY A 22 -4.09 5.67 -1.51
C GLY A 22 -3.58 4.23 -1.64
N SER A 23 -4.12 3.45 -2.55
CA SER A 23 -3.78 2.03 -2.76
C SER A 23 -2.52 1.76 -3.61
N GLY A 24 -2.09 2.75 -4.43
CA GLY A 24 -1.02 2.55 -5.43
C GLY A 24 0.40 2.41 -4.87
N GLY A 25 0.68 3.04 -3.74
CA GLY A 25 1.99 2.98 -3.09
C GLY A 25 3.07 3.88 -3.70
N LEU A 26 4.13 4.10 -2.92
CA LEU A 26 5.29 4.91 -3.31
C LEU A 26 6.12 4.24 -4.42
N ASP A 27 6.27 2.92 -4.37
CA ASP A 27 7.13 2.16 -5.29
C ASP A 27 6.65 2.28 -6.74
N THR A 28 5.34 2.26 -6.96
CA THR A 28 4.76 2.49 -8.29
C THR A 28 5.12 3.86 -8.83
N SER A 29 4.99 4.90 -7.99
CA SER A 29 5.34 6.28 -8.38
C SER A 29 6.83 6.44 -8.67
N ILE A 30 7.71 5.79 -7.91
CA ILE A 30 9.15 5.80 -8.14
C ILE A 30 9.50 5.08 -9.45
N ARG A 31 8.87 3.94 -9.71
CA ARG A 31 9.07 3.20 -10.97
C ARG A 31 8.66 4.06 -12.17
N ASP A 32 7.47 4.66 -12.13
CA ASP A 32 6.97 5.50 -13.22
C ASP A 32 7.84 6.74 -13.45
N LEU A 33 8.41 7.31 -12.37
CA LEU A 33 9.40 8.40 -12.48
C LEU A 33 10.68 7.95 -13.18
N LYS A 34 11.22 6.78 -12.83
CA LYS A 34 12.44 6.22 -13.46
C LYS A 34 12.24 5.93 -14.94
N GLU A 35 11.06 5.45 -15.32
CA GLU A 35 10.70 5.22 -16.73
C GLU A 35 10.61 6.52 -17.54
N LYS A 36 10.05 7.58 -16.93
CA LYS A 36 9.87 8.88 -17.59
C LYS A 36 11.12 9.76 -17.62
N LEU A 37 12.05 9.53 -16.73
CA LEU A 37 13.25 10.35 -16.55
C LEU A 37 14.52 9.49 -16.67
N PRO A 38 14.78 8.89 -17.82
CA PRO A 38 16.00 8.11 -18.02
C PRO A 38 17.22 9.02 -17.88
N GLY A 39 18.18 8.62 -17.05
CA GLY A 39 19.41 9.38 -16.80
C GLY A 39 19.34 10.43 -15.69
N VAL A 40 18.20 10.57 -15.02
CA VAL A 40 18.07 11.38 -13.80
C VAL A 40 18.19 10.47 -12.58
N GLU A 41 18.97 10.89 -11.58
CA GLU A 41 19.15 10.16 -10.34
C GLU A 41 17.88 10.31 -9.46
N ILE A 42 17.10 9.23 -9.34
CA ILE A 42 15.93 9.17 -8.44
C ILE A 42 16.38 8.53 -7.14
N LEU A 43 16.43 9.32 -6.08
CA LEU A 43 16.78 8.89 -4.73
C LEU A 43 15.59 8.19 -4.04
N PRO A 44 15.83 7.49 -2.91
CA PRO A 44 14.73 7.00 -2.09
C PRO A 44 13.75 8.11 -1.76
N GLY A 45 12.46 7.82 -1.85
CA GLY A 45 11.40 8.78 -1.58
C GLY A 45 10.73 8.56 -0.24
N TYR A 46 9.91 9.52 0.17
CA TYR A 46 9.02 9.40 1.32
C TYR A 46 7.56 9.46 0.86
N GLY A 47 6.76 8.53 1.37
CA GLY A 47 5.33 8.47 1.08
C GLY A 47 4.51 8.31 2.35
N VAL A 48 3.39 9.01 2.42
CA VAL A 48 2.51 8.98 3.58
C VAL A 48 1.07 8.65 3.19
N ARG A 49 0.38 7.93 4.05
CA ARG A 49 -1.06 7.68 4.00
C ARG A 49 -1.78 8.44 5.11
N LYS A 50 -3.11 8.56 4.97
CA LYS A 50 -3.98 9.20 5.96
C LYS A 50 -3.73 8.66 7.36
N ALA A 51 -3.64 7.34 7.51
CA ALA A 51 -3.39 6.64 8.78
C ALA A 51 -2.09 7.07 9.51
N ARG A 52 -1.15 7.71 8.83
CA ARG A 52 0.15 8.10 9.38
C ARG A 52 0.42 9.61 9.32
N LEU A 53 -0.60 10.41 9.03
CA LEU A 53 -0.42 11.87 8.90
C LEU A 53 0.07 12.51 10.19
N GLU A 54 -0.36 12.04 11.35
CA GLU A 54 0.08 12.58 12.65
C GLU A 54 1.53 12.21 12.98
N ALA A 55 1.97 11.02 12.56
CA ALA A 55 3.37 10.60 12.71
C ALA A 55 4.30 11.24 11.67
N MET A 56 3.75 11.81 10.59
CA MET A 56 4.50 12.34 9.45
C MET A 56 5.63 13.30 9.83
N PRO A 57 5.48 14.27 10.74
CA PRO A 57 6.57 15.21 11.04
C PRO A 57 7.84 14.49 11.55
N ALA A 58 7.66 13.53 12.46
CA ALA A 58 8.78 12.74 12.99
C ALA A 58 9.37 11.79 11.93
N GLU A 59 8.54 11.21 11.09
CA GLU A 59 8.97 10.32 10.01
C GLU A 59 9.76 11.08 8.93
N VAL A 60 9.31 12.28 8.55
CA VAL A 60 10.03 13.12 7.57
C VAL A 60 11.37 13.57 8.13
N ASP A 61 11.44 14.01 9.38
CA ASP A 61 12.69 14.39 10.03
C ASP A 61 13.66 13.20 10.03
N ASN A 62 13.20 12.04 10.44
CA ASN A 62 13.99 10.82 10.46
C ASN A 62 14.45 10.40 9.04
N PHE A 63 13.57 10.50 8.04
CA PHE A 63 13.89 10.23 6.64
C PHE A 63 14.97 11.17 6.11
N LEU A 64 14.86 12.46 6.40
CA LEU A 64 15.84 13.46 5.94
C LEU A 64 17.22 13.23 6.57
N LYS A 65 17.27 12.84 7.85
CA LYS A 65 18.50 12.45 8.54
C LYS A 65 19.09 11.17 7.96
N ALA A 66 18.28 10.13 7.80
CA ALA A 66 18.71 8.86 7.24
C ALA A 66 19.23 8.97 5.81
N SER A 67 18.69 9.91 5.04
CA SER A 67 19.10 10.21 3.66
C SER A 67 20.27 11.19 3.56
N GLY A 68 20.75 11.72 4.70
CA GLY A 68 21.88 12.65 4.74
C GLY A 68 21.56 14.07 4.27
N PHE A 69 20.29 14.43 4.12
CA PHE A 69 19.88 15.79 3.73
C PHE A 69 20.00 16.79 4.86
N ILE A 70 19.83 16.35 6.10
CA ILE A 70 20.05 17.14 7.30
C ILE A 70 20.96 16.37 8.27
N LYS A 71 21.67 17.11 9.11
CA LYS A 71 22.54 16.52 10.14
C LYS A 71 21.70 16.04 11.32
N GLY A 72 22.14 14.98 11.95
CA GLY A 72 21.55 14.42 13.17
C GLY A 72 21.54 12.89 13.16
N GLU A 73 21.27 12.32 14.30
CA GLU A 73 21.03 10.89 14.42
C GLU A 73 19.63 10.55 13.93
N TYR A 74 19.50 9.43 13.24
CA TYR A 74 18.20 8.91 12.82
C TYR A 74 17.91 7.58 13.53
N THR A 75 16.65 7.35 13.79
CA THR A 75 16.18 6.10 14.39
C THR A 75 15.76 5.17 13.26
N LYS A 76 16.45 4.03 13.12
CA LYS A 76 16.00 2.95 12.25
C LYS A 76 14.74 2.34 12.88
N LEU A 77 13.67 2.20 12.08
CA LEU A 77 12.52 1.43 12.54
C LEU A 77 12.96 -0.02 12.84
N PRO A 78 12.47 -0.61 13.94
CA PRO A 78 12.76 -2.01 14.22
C PRO A 78 12.21 -2.90 13.09
N ASP A 79 12.81 -4.05 12.93
CA ASP A 79 12.27 -5.06 12.06
C ASP A 79 10.93 -5.57 12.63
N PHE A 80 10.08 -6.15 11.79
CA PHE A 80 8.87 -6.80 12.26
C PHE A 80 9.22 -7.99 13.16
N THR A 81 8.39 -8.26 14.16
CA THR A 81 8.45 -9.51 14.94
C THR A 81 8.30 -10.72 14.02
N GLU A 82 8.60 -11.91 14.55
CA GLU A 82 8.22 -13.13 13.86
C GLU A 82 6.70 -13.22 13.70
N GLN A 83 6.25 -13.75 12.55
CA GLN A 83 4.83 -13.97 12.32
C GLN A 83 4.30 -15.05 13.25
N HIS A 84 3.17 -14.78 13.86
CA HIS A 84 2.44 -15.71 14.72
C HIS A 84 0.95 -15.75 14.35
N ALA A 85 0.22 -16.75 14.87
CA ALA A 85 -1.21 -16.85 14.69
C ALA A 85 -1.91 -15.65 15.33
N VAL A 86 -2.91 -15.07 14.64
CA VAL A 86 -3.64 -13.90 15.08
C VAL A 86 -4.42 -14.18 16.37
N SER A 87 -4.24 -13.37 17.39
CA SER A 87 -5.06 -13.36 18.60
C SER A 87 -6.43 -12.71 18.37
N GLU A 88 -7.34 -12.82 19.33
CA GLU A 88 -8.65 -12.14 19.26
C GLU A 88 -8.51 -10.61 19.17
N GLU A 89 -7.58 -10.03 19.93
CA GLU A 89 -7.31 -8.58 19.92
C GLU A 89 -6.76 -8.13 18.56
N GLU A 90 -5.82 -8.87 18.01
CA GLU A 90 -5.24 -8.58 16.71
C GLU A 90 -6.23 -8.77 15.56
N SER A 91 -7.13 -9.77 15.69
CA SER A 91 -8.25 -9.93 14.75
C SER A 91 -9.18 -8.72 14.76
N ALA A 92 -9.50 -8.20 15.94
CA ALA A 92 -10.32 -7.00 16.08
C ALA A 92 -9.64 -5.75 15.47
N ILE A 93 -8.31 -5.63 15.60
CA ILE A 93 -7.53 -4.58 14.93
C ILE A 93 -7.66 -4.69 13.41
N PHE A 94 -7.48 -5.90 12.87
CA PHE A 94 -7.61 -6.15 11.44
C PHE A 94 -9.03 -5.85 10.94
N ASP A 95 -10.05 -6.39 11.60
CA ASP A 95 -11.45 -6.23 11.21
C ASP A 95 -11.89 -4.76 11.26
N THR A 96 -11.44 -4.00 12.26
CA THR A 96 -11.69 -2.57 12.35
C THR A 96 -11.06 -1.82 11.18
N ALA A 97 -9.79 -2.12 10.88
CA ALA A 97 -9.05 -1.42 9.84
C ALA A 97 -9.57 -1.69 8.43
N VAL A 98 -10.03 -2.92 8.15
CA VAL A 98 -10.51 -3.32 6.81
C VAL A 98 -12.02 -3.18 6.64
N GLY A 99 -12.78 -2.98 7.73
CA GLY A 99 -14.24 -2.94 7.71
C GLY A 99 -14.82 -1.89 6.76
N ASP A 100 -14.15 -0.76 6.62
CA ASP A 100 -14.53 0.33 5.72
C ASP A 100 -14.09 0.09 4.25
N TYR A 101 -13.38 -1.01 3.97
CA TYR A 101 -12.88 -1.33 2.64
C TYR A 101 -13.60 -2.55 2.02
N PRO A 102 -14.73 -2.36 1.34
CA PRO A 102 -15.54 -3.46 0.81
C PRO A 102 -14.82 -4.33 -0.22
N MET A 103 -13.69 -3.85 -0.74
CA MET A 103 -12.84 -4.57 -1.69
C MET A 103 -11.93 -5.61 -1.00
N ILE A 104 -11.79 -5.57 0.33
CA ILE A 104 -10.98 -6.52 1.10
C ILE A 104 -11.93 -7.40 1.90
N LYS A 105 -12.29 -8.55 1.35
CA LYS A 105 -13.01 -9.60 2.06
C LYS A 105 -12.02 -10.70 2.41
N ALA A 106 -11.41 -10.60 3.57
CA ALA A 106 -10.39 -11.53 4.00
C ALA A 106 -10.46 -11.72 5.53
N LYS A 107 -9.93 -12.84 5.99
CA LYS A 107 -9.78 -13.15 7.41
C LYS A 107 -8.30 -13.26 7.74
N ALA A 108 -7.83 -12.49 8.71
CA ALA A 108 -6.44 -12.55 9.16
C ALA A 108 -6.09 -13.95 9.69
N THR A 109 -4.92 -14.44 9.32
CA THR A 109 -4.41 -15.77 9.71
C THR A 109 -3.14 -15.66 10.53
N THR A 110 -2.21 -14.81 10.10
CA THR A 110 -0.98 -14.52 10.83
C THR A 110 -0.71 -13.03 10.87
N VAL A 111 0.08 -12.61 11.87
CA VAL A 111 0.45 -11.22 12.06
C VAL A 111 1.90 -11.11 12.55
N ALA A 112 2.56 -10.05 12.13
CA ALA A 112 3.78 -9.53 12.71
C ALA A 112 3.58 -8.05 13.04
N SER A 113 4.31 -7.51 14.00
CA SER A 113 4.18 -6.11 14.39
C SER A 113 5.55 -5.46 14.57
N ARG A 114 5.57 -4.14 14.49
CA ARG A 114 6.73 -3.34 14.87
C ARG A 114 6.32 -2.00 15.48
N ALA A 115 7.15 -1.49 16.36
CA ALA A 115 6.97 -0.14 16.87
C ALA A 115 7.28 0.90 15.79
N ILE A 116 6.46 1.94 15.72
CA ILE A 116 6.67 3.12 14.88
C ILE A 116 6.52 4.37 15.75
N PRO A 117 6.97 5.55 15.30
CA PRO A 117 6.71 6.79 16.03
C PRO A 117 5.20 6.96 16.29
N GLY A 118 4.84 7.06 17.57
CA GLY A 118 3.46 7.27 18.02
C GLY A 118 2.54 6.07 17.95
N GLY A 119 3.04 4.83 17.75
CA GLY A 119 2.16 3.67 17.72
C GLY A 119 2.79 2.36 17.25
N THR A 120 1.99 1.52 16.63
CA THR A 120 2.37 0.19 16.15
C THR A 120 1.89 0.00 14.72
N GLU A 121 2.75 -0.58 13.90
CA GLU A 121 2.42 -1.06 12.56
C GLU A 121 2.32 -2.59 12.59
N TYR A 122 1.22 -3.10 12.06
CA TYR A 122 0.93 -4.52 11.93
C TYR A 122 1.02 -4.95 10.47
N PHE A 123 1.56 -6.13 10.26
CA PHE A 123 1.62 -6.79 8.96
C PHE A 123 0.87 -8.10 9.04
N PHE A 124 -0.34 -8.12 8.50
CA PHE A 124 -1.22 -9.28 8.47
C PHE A 124 -1.06 -10.06 7.17
N THR A 125 -1.04 -11.39 7.27
CA THR A 125 -1.40 -12.27 6.18
C THR A 125 -2.85 -12.68 6.39
N ALA A 126 -3.70 -12.57 5.38
CA ALA A 126 -5.12 -12.84 5.49
C ALA A 126 -5.59 -13.71 4.32
N ALA A 127 -6.39 -14.73 4.62
CA ALA A 127 -7.03 -15.57 3.62
C ALA A 127 -8.22 -14.85 3.00
N ASN A 128 -8.30 -14.82 1.68
CA ASN A 128 -9.44 -14.27 0.98
C ASN A 128 -10.71 -15.10 1.28
N LEU A 129 -11.78 -14.40 1.63
CA LEU A 129 -13.09 -15.02 1.79
C LEU A 129 -13.79 -15.12 0.44
N PRO A 130 -14.55 -16.19 0.19
CA PRO A 130 -15.40 -16.30 -0.98
C PRO A 130 -16.34 -15.10 -1.05
N ARG A 131 -16.50 -14.51 -2.23
CA ARG A 131 -17.53 -13.48 -2.45
C ARG A 131 -18.89 -14.18 -2.39
N GLU A 132 -19.70 -13.90 -1.37
CA GLU A 132 -21.09 -14.29 -1.37
C GLU A 132 -21.79 -13.61 -2.54
N GLY A 133 -22.38 -14.41 -3.43
CA GLY A 133 -23.19 -13.91 -4.54
C GLY A 133 -22.53 -13.89 -5.91
N ALA A 134 -21.39 -14.55 -6.12
CA ALA A 134 -21.03 -14.99 -7.46
C ALA A 134 -21.96 -16.16 -7.84
N ALA A 135 -23.18 -15.83 -8.24
CA ALA A 135 -24.05 -16.80 -8.90
C ALA A 135 -23.33 -17.29 -10.17
N PRO A 136 -23.36 -18.60 -10.47
CA PRO A 136 -22.86 -19.08 -11.75
C PRO A 136 -23.72 -18.43 -12.85
N ASP A 137 -23.07 -17.61 -13.69
CA ASP A 137 -23.51 -17.13 -15.00
C ASP A 137 -25.04 -16.91 -15.18
N GLU A 138 -25.55 -15.75 -14.72
CA GLU A 138 -26.63 -15.14 -15.47
C GLU A 138 -26.03 -14.35 -16.65
N PRO A 139 -26.49 -14.57 -17.89
CA PRO A 139 -25.99 -13.83 -19.03
C PRO A 139 -26.31 -12.35 -18.82
N ALA A 140 -25.26 -11.55 -18.70
CA ALA A 140 -25.37 -10.11 -18.62
C ALA A 140 -26.21 -9.60 -19.80
N GLY A 141 -27.28 -8.89 -19.48
CA GLY A 141 -28.09 -8.22 -20.48
C GLY A 141 -27.22 -7.41 -21.42
N GLU A 142 -27.61 -7.37 -22.69
CA GLU A 142 -26.91 -6.78 -23.84
C GLU A 142 -26.15 -5.48 -23.52
N ILE A 143 -24.86 -5.61 -23.24
CA ILE A 143 -23.90 -4.50 -23.29
C ILE A 143 -23.30 -4.52 -24.69
N LYS A 144 -23.54 -3.44 -25.42
CA LYS A 144 -23.04 -3.23 -26.78
C LYS A 144 -21.54 -3.50 -26.88
N ALA A 145 -21.17 -4.44 -27.72
CA ALA A 145 -19.88 -4.66 -28.37
C ALA A 145 -18.62 -4.25 -27.55
N VAL A 146 -18.33 -5.00 -26.51
CA VAL A 146 -16.98 -5.13 -25.98
C VAL A 146 -16.24 -6.11 -26.87
N THR A 147 -15.06 -5.75 -27.38
CA THR A 147 -14.28 -6.61 -28.27
C THR A 147 -13.84 -7.88 -27.53
N GLU A 148 -13.70 -9.00 -28.26
CA GLU A 148 -13.24 -10.30 -27.70
C GLU A 148 -11.88 -10.18 -26.95
N ARG A 149 -11.09 -9.17 -27.28
CA ARG A 149 -9.82 -8.87 -26.62
C ARG A 149 -10.01 -8.27 -25.23
N GLU A 150 -10.95 -7.34 -25.06
CA GLU A 150 -11.28 -6.76 -23.75
C GLU A 150 -11.96 -7.78 -22.83
N LYS A 151 -12.78 -8.68 -23.37
CA LYS A 151 -13.34 -9.80 -22.60
C LYS A 151 -12.27 -10.76 -22.09
N SER A 152 -11.25 -11.05 -22.93
CA SER A 152 -10.14 -11.90 -22.53
C SER A 152 -9.25 -11.25 -21.45
N GLU A 153 -9.02 -9.94 -21.54
CA GLU A 153 -8.24 -9.20 -20.54
C GLU A 153 -8.99 -9.08 -19.20
N LEU A 154 -10.31 -8.80 -19.23
CA LEU A 154 -11.13 -8.78 -18.02
C LEU A 154 -11.24 -10.17 -17.36
N ALA A 155 -11.46 -11.23 -18.13
CA ALA A 155 -11.52 -12.59 -17.62
C ALA A 155 -10.17 -13.01 -17.03
N SER A 156 -9.04 -12.72 -17.68
CA SER A 156 -7.71 -13.04 -17.17
C SER A 156 -7.36 -12.28 -15.89
N THR A 157 -7.86 -11.06 -15.73
CA THR A 157 -7.68 -10.27 -14.50
C THR A 157 -8.53 -10.82 -13.35
N SER A 158 -9.79 -11.17 -13.62
CA SER A 158 -10.71 -11.76 -12.65
C SER A 158 -10.25 -13.14 -12.18
N GLU A 159 -9.78 -14.00 -13.09
CA GLU A 159 -9.23 -15.32 -12.76
C GLU A 159 -7.92 -15.21 -11.96
N ARG A 160 -7.06 -14.24 -12.27
CA ARG A 160 -5.83 -13.96 -11.52
C ARG A 160 -6.11 -13.42 -10.12
N GLU A 161 -7.15 -12.61 -9.94
CA GLU A 161 -7.57 -12.13 -8.61
C GLU A 161 -8.22 -13.24 -7.76
N GLN A 162 -8.97 -14.16 -8.37
CA GLN A 162 -9.54 -15.31 -7.68
C GLN A 162 -8.50 -16.38 -7.34
N ALA A 163 -7.39 -16.44 -8.06
CA ALA A 163 -6.33 -17.42 -7.85
C ALA A 163 -5.36 -17.08 -6.70
N ARG A 164 -5.48 -15.94 -6.04
CA ARG A 164 -4.63 -15.58 -4.90
C ARG A 164 -5.31 -15.97 -3.59
N PRO A 165 -4.83 -17.03 -2.92
CA PRO A 165 -5.47 -17.50 -1.68
C PRO A 165 -5.30 -16.51 -0.52
N GLU A 166 -4.28 -15.66 -0.58
CA GLU A 166 -3.89 -14.78 0.51
C GLU A 166 -3.62 -13.35 0.04
N VAL A 167 -3.90 -12.40 0.92
CA VAL A 167 -3.53 -11.00 0.80
C VAL A 167 -2.68 -10.59 1.99
N LYS A 168 -1.77 -9.65 1.77
CA LYS A 168 -0.94 -9.05 2.81
C LYS A 168 -1.43 -7.63 3.08
N VAL A 169 -1.73 -7.34 4.34
CA VAL A 169 -2.35 -6.06 4.74
C VAL A 169 -1.51 -5.42 5.82
N TYR A 170 -1.17 -4.15 5.61
CA TYR A 170 -0.57 -3.31 6.64
C TYR A 170 -1.64 -2.49 7.33
N VAL A 171 -1.61 -2.48 8.65
CA VAL A 171 -2.50 -1.69 9.52
C VAL A 171 -1.66 -0.86 10.46
N THR A 172 -1.98 0.40 10.61
CA THR A 172 -1.35 1.31 11.58
C THR A 172 -2.31 1.61 12.71
N VAL A 173 -1.82 1.54 13.94
CA VAL A 173 -2.53 1.94 15.15
C VAL A 173 -1.68 3.01 15.84
N LEU A 174 -2.10 4.26 15.79
CA LEU A 174 -1.49 5.35 16.53
C LEU A 174 -2.15 5.49 17.92
N GLU A 175 -1.41 6.02 18.90
CA GLU A 175 -1.92 6.21 20.24
C GLU A 175 -3.20 7.05 20.24
N GLY A 176 -4.25 6.52 20.87
CA GLY A 176 -5.56 7.19 20.95
C GLY A 176 -6.39 7.19 19.67
N GLN A 177 -5.94 6.53 18.62
CA GLN A 177 -6.66 6.42 17.34
C GLN A 177 -7.15 5.00 17.08
N ALA A 178 -8.18 4.91 16.25
CA ALA A 178 -8.66 3.63 15.75
C ALA A 178 -7.65 3.02 14.77
N PRO A 179 -7.60 1.67 14.66
CA PRO A 179 -6.82 1.00 13.64
C PRO A 179 -7.18 1.50 12.24
N GLU A 180 -6.19 1.88 11.45
CA GLU A 180 -6.41 2.31 10.07
C GLU A 180 -5.62 1.44 9.08
N PHE A 181 -6.28 1.11 7.99
CA PHE A 181 -5.69 0.43 6.85
C PHE A 181 -4.59 1.27 6.20
N THR A 182 -3.41 0.72 6.03
CA THR A 182 -2.27 1.44 5.45
C THR A 182 -1.95 0.96 4.04
N GLN A 183 -1.89 -0.35 3.80
CA GLN A 183 -1.52 -0.89 2.50
C GLN A 183 -2.02 -2.32 2.32
N VAL A 184 -2.34 -2.69 1.08
CA VAL A 184 -2.54 -4.08 0.66
C VAL A 184 -1.51 -4.45 -0.41
N LEU A 185 -0.89 -5.61 -0.24
CA LEU A 185 -0.07 -6.25 -1.26
C LEU A 185 -0.85 -7.47 -1.77
N ARG A 186 -1.10 -7.50 -3.06
CA ARG A 186 -1.79 -8.57 -3.77
C ARG A 186 -0.85 -9.37 -4.64
#